data_6d33635d20ac36f9d86e2c5bfdcf066f
#
_entry.id   6d33635d20ac36f9d86e2c5bfdcf066f
#
_cell.length_a   1.000
_cell.length_b   1.000
_cell.length_c   1.000
_cell.angle_alpha   90.00
_cell.angle_beta   90.00
_cell.angle_gamma   90.00
#
_symmetry.space_group_name_H-M   'P 1'
#
loop_
_entity.id
_entity.type
_entity.pdbx_description
1 polymer ?
#
loop_
_entity_poly.entity_id
_entity_poly.type
_entity_poly.pdbx_seq_one_letter_code
_entity_poly.pdbx_strand_id
1 'polypeptide(L)'
;MKQFGKILKFELKGYLKNKVFTGVTIFLVVAIAVAMFIPNIIAAFKTGTTPSKDLPVMLVYAEDETLSKTVKEYFTQAFTGYNVKVADGTLDDIKSQITSGSAECAFVLNSPSSYTYYVNNLNMRDSNQAVANTVLQEVYRVNAMMQSGLSPEQAKDIMSVVIESNTMTLGVDQIKNYFYTYIMIFALYMVIMLYGQLVATNVASEKSSRAMEVLITSAKPTSMMFGKVFASCIVGFTQLVLVFGSALLFYNINKAQLQNPVIASIFDMPVSLFIYMLVFFVLGFLIYAFLYGAIGSTASKLEDISTMVLPVTFLFIIAFMVVLF
;
A
#
# COMPACT_ATOMS: atom_id res chain seq x y z
N MET A 1 5.63 44.13 12.49
CA MET A 1 6.50 43.05 11.97
C MET A 1 7.49 42.44 12.96
N LYS A 2 8.17 43.24 13.83
CA LYS A 2 9.15 42.70 14.81
C LYS A 2 8.56 41.73 15.85
N GLN A 3 7.28 41.89 16.28
CA GLN A 3 6.62 40.99 17.22
C GLN A 3 6.29 39.65 16.59
N PHE A 4 5.70 39.65 15.38
CA PHE A 4 5.38 38.41 14.63
C PHE A 4 6.60 37.51 14.46
N GLY A 5 7.74 38.05 14.00
CA GLY A 5 8.94 37.24 13.79
C GLY A 5 9.52 36.62 15.08
N LYS A 6 9.39 37.31 16.23
CA LYS A 6 9.79 36.75 17.52
C LYS A 6 8.88 35.62 17.97
N ILE A 7 7.56 35.78 17.80
CA ILE A 7 6.56 34.77 18.13
C ILE A 7 6.73 33.56 17.21
N LEU A 8 6.85 33.78 15.90
CA LEU A 8 7.10 32.71 14.92
C LEU A 8 8.33 31.88 15.31
N LYS A 9 9.44 32.52 15.63
CA LYS A 9 10.67 31.81 16.02
C LYS A 9 10.50 31.04 17.34
N PHE A 10 9.77 31.57 18.29
CA PHE A 10 9.49 30.92 19.56
C PHE A 10 8.63 29.69 19.37
N GLU A 11 7.52 29.81 18.62
CA GLU A 11 6.60 28.75 18.31
C GLU A 11 7.28 27.64 17.48
N LEU A 12 8.04 28.00 16.45
CA LEU A 12 8.80 27.07 15.63
C LEU A 12 9.75 26.21 16.48
N LYS A 13 10.47 26.87 17.41
CA LYS A 13 11.35 26.15 18.33
C LYS A 13 10.56 25.21 19.27
N GLY A 14 9.37 25.62 19.70
CA GLY A 14 8.47 24.81 20.51
C GLY A 14 7.99 23.57 19.77
N TYR A 15 7.50 23.73 18.54
CA TYR A 15 7.05 22.62 17.71
C TYR A 15 8.17 21.65 17.36
N LEU A 16 9.34 22.13 16.93
CA LEU A 16 10.48 21.27 16.59
C LEU A 16 11.03 20.47 17.78
N LYS A 17 10.88 21.00 19.01
CA LYS A 17 11.26 20.32 20.25
C LYS A 17 10.14 19.42 20.81
N ASN A 18 8.96 19.45 20.22
CA ASN A 18 7.84 18.67 20.69
C ASN A 18 8.12 17.18 20.45
N LYS A 19 7.94 16.37 21.51
CA LYS A 19 8.13 14.91 21.45
C LYS A 19 7.19 14.24 20.45
N VAL A 20 5.99 14.81 20.22
CA VAL A 20 5.03 14.30 19.24
C VAL A 20 5.58 14.48 17.82
N PHE A 21 6.10 15.66 17.48
CA PHE A 21 6.75 15.89 16.18
C PHE A 21 7.87 14.90 15.92
N THR A 22 8.81 14.81 16.86
CA THR A 22 9.96 13.92 16.73
C THR A 22 9.53 12.45 16.66
N GLY A 23 8.59 12.03 17.53
CA GLY A 23 8.09 10.66 17.59
C GLY A 23 7.37 10.25 16.29
N VAL A 24 6.46 11.09 15.80
CA VAL A 24 5.73 10.82 14.55
C VAL A 24 6.68 10.79 13.35
N THR A 25 7.63 11.73 13.29
CA THR A 25 8.62 11.78 12.19
C THR A 25 9.50 10.52 12.19
N ILE A 26 10.05 10.14 13.34
CA ILE A 26 10.86 8.91 13.45
C ILE A 26 10.03 7.68 13.09
N PHE A 27 8.80 7.59 13.60
CA PHE A 27 7.91 6.47 13.31
C PHE A 27 7.65 6.34 11.79
N LEU A 28 7.31 7.45 11.11
CA LEU A 28 7.06 7.44 9.67
C LEU A 28 8.30 7.07 8.87
N VAL A 29 9.46 7.64 9.21
CA VAL A 29 10.73 7.33 8.53
C VAL A 29 11.11 5.85 8.71
N VAL A 30 10.96 5.32 9.93
CA VAL A 30 11.22 3.91 10.22
C VAL A 30 10.22 3.01 9.50
N ALA A 31 8.94 3.35 9.49
CA ALA A 31 7.91 2.60 8.78
C ALA A 31 8.20 2.53 7.26
N ILE A 32 8.61 3.65 6.65
CA ILE A 32 9.03 3.69 5.25
C ILE A 32 10.29 2.84 5.03
N ALA A 33 11.29 2.97 5.91
CA ALA A 33 12.49 2.17 5.83
C ALA A 33 12.15 0.67 5.87
N VAL A 34 11.38 0.22 6.87
CA VAL A 34 10.94 -1.17 6.99
C VAL A 34 10.21 -1.62 5.72
N ALA A 35 9.24 -0.84 5.24
CA ALA A 35 8.49 -1.17 4.03
C ALA A 35 9.39 -1.34 2.80
N MET A 36 10.39 -0.48 2.63
CA MET A 36 11.32 -0.54 1.50
C MET A 36 12.37 -1.66 1.63
N PHE A 37 12.68 -2.11 2.86
CA PHE A 37 13.62 -3.21 3.10
C PHE A 37 12.94 -4.59 3.22
N ILE A 38 11.60 -4.67 3.27
CA ILE A 38 10.85 -5.95 3.31
C ILE A 38 11.32 -6.93 2.23
N PRO A 39 11.49 -6.58 0.94
CA PRO A 39 11.96 -7.52 -0.08
C PRO A 39 13.34 -8.10 0.24
N ASN A 40 14.26 -7.28 0.76
CA ASN A 40 15.60 -7.72 1.15
C ASN A 40 15.55 -8.65 2.36
N ILE A 41 14.70 -8.34 3.33
CA ILE A 41 14.48 -9.17 4.51
C ILE A 41 13.93 -10.54 4.10
N ILE A 42 12.90 -10.56 3.23
CA ILE A 42 12.33 -11.81 2.71
C ILE A 42 13.38 -12.60 1.92
N ALA A 43 14.19 -11.93 1.08
CA ALA A 43 15.26 -12.58 0.33
C ALA A 43 16.32 -13.18 1.26
N ALA A 44 16.72 -12.47 2.33
CA ALA A 44 17.68 -12.97 3.32
C ALA A 44 17.14 -14.16 4.11
N PHE A 45 15.85 -14.17 4.44
CA PHE A 45 15.21 -15.33 5.07
C PHE A 45 15.05 -16.51 4.12
N LYS A 46 14.81 -16.26 2.82
CA LYS A 46 14.76 -17.33 1.81
C LYS A 46 16.11 -17.97 1.52
N THR A 47 17.21 -17.25 1.68
CA THR A 47 18.57 -17.81 1.56
C THR A 47 19.01 -18.60 2.78
N GLY A 48 18.32 -18.45 3.93
CA GLY A 48 18.59 -19.22 5.17
C GLY A 48 17.76 -20.49 5.35
N THR A 49 16.68 -20.65 4.60
CA THR A 49 15.93 -21.89 4.51
C THR A 49 16.39 -22.64 3.27
N THR A 50 17.28 -23.59 3.43
CA THR A 50 17.35 -24.77 2.54
C THR A 50 15.90 -25.21 2.32
N PRO A 51 15.43 -25.36 1.05
CA PRO A 51 14.09 -25.86 0.81
C PRO A 51 13.99 -27.17 1.59
N SER A 52 13.13 -27.22 2.60
CA SER A 52 12.82 -28.49 3.24
C SER A 52 12.39 -29.41 2.13
N LYS A 53 12.92 -30.62 2.16
CA LYS A 53 12.86 -31.63 1.09
C LYS A 53 11.43 -32.11 0.78
N ASP A 54 10.42 -31.57 1.46
CA ASP A 54 9.03 -31.95 1.32
C ASP A 54 8.18 -30.74 0.88
N LEU A 55 8.18 -30.52 -0.46
CA LEU A 55 7.17 -29.66 -1.06
C LEU A 55 5.77 -30.24 -0.79
N PRO A 56 4.76 -29.41 -0.48
CA PRO A 56 3.39 -29.87 -0.29
C PRO A 56 2.93 -30.68 -1.48
N VAL A 57 2.21 -31.76 -1.22
CA VAL A 57 1.79 -32.70 -2.26
C VAL A 57 0.50 -32.17 -2.88
N MET A 58 0.52 -32.05 -4.21
CA MET A 58 -0.66 -31.79 -5.05
C MET A 58 -1.00 -33.06 -5.82
N LEU A 59 -2.24 -33.50 -5.73
CA LEU A 59 -2.70 -34.71 -6.42
C LEU A 59 -3.42 -34.35 -7.72
N VAL A 60 -3.18 -35.14 -8.74
CA VAL A 60 -3.90 -35.10 -10.05
C VAL A 60 -4.52 -36.44 -10.28
N TYR A 61 -5.79 -36.47 -10.59
CA TYR A 61 -6.55 -37.71 -10.90
C TYR A 61 -7.41 -37.52 -12.13
N ALA A 62 -7.42 -38.50 -13.00
CA ALA A 62 -8.38 -38.67 -14.07
C ALA A 62 -8.64 -40.15 -14.25
N GLU A 63 -9.83 -40.54 -14.77
CA GLU A 63 -10.14 -41.94 -15.13
C GLU A 63 -9.22 -42.46 -16.24
N ASP A 64 -8.81 -41.60 -17.15
CA ASP A 64 -7.81 -41.89 -18.17
C ASP A 64 -6.40 -41.65 -17.61
N GLU A 65 -5.67 -42.74 -17.45
CA GLU A 65 -4.29 -42.74 -16.94
C GLU A 65 -3.34 -41.89 -17.82
N THR A 66 -3.57 -41.90 -19.14
CA THR A 66 -2.77 -41.10 -20.09
C THR A 66 -2.97 -39.62 -19.86
N LEU A 67 -4.23 -39.20 -19.64
CA LEU A 67 -4.59 -37.83 -19.33
C LEU A 67 -3.98 -37.39 -17.98
N SER A 68 -4.06 -38.26 -16.96
CA SER A 68 -3.45 -37.98 -15.64
C SER A 68 -1.94 -37.73 -15.73
N LYS A 69 -1.23 -38.55 -16.52
CA LYS A 69 0.23 -38.41 -16.72
C LYS A 69 0.56 -37.13 -17.47
N THR A 70 -0.18 -36.82 -18.53
CA THR A 70 0.02 -35.60 -19.31
C THR A 70 -0.21 -34.37 -18.46
N VAL A 71 -1.33 -34.31 -17.74
CA VAL A 71 -1.64 -33.16 -16.87
C VAL A 71 -0.61 -33.01 -15.73
N LYS A 72 -0.13 -34.12 -15.16
CA LYS A 72 0.94 -34.08 -14.16
C LYS A 72 2.21 -33.38 -14.70
N GLU A 73 2.62 -33.67 -15.94
CA GLU A 73 3.81 -33.07 -16.55
C GLU A 73 3.64 -31.54 -16.68
N TYR A 74 2.52 -31.08 -17.21
CA TYR A 74 2.21 -29.66 -17.32
C TYR A 74 2.08 -28.99 -15.93
N PHE A 75 1.42 -29.66 -14.99
CA PHE A 75 1.30 -29.13 -13.61
C PHE A 75 2.64 -29.06 -12.88
N THR A 76 3.53 -30.01 -13.10
CA THR A 76 4.87 -29.98 -12.50
C THR A 76 5.68 -28.76 -12.98
N GLN A 77 5.47 -28.33 -14.21
CA GLN A 77 6.12 -27.12 -14.76
C GLN A 77 5.47 -25.84 -14.23
N ALA A 78 4.14 -25.82 -14.08
CA ALA A 78 3.39 -24.64 -13.68
C ALA A 78 3.39 -24.43 -12.15
N PHE A 79 3.35 -25.49 -11.37
CA PHE A 79 3.27 -25.47 -9.90
C PHE A 79 4.62 -25.81 -9.24
N THR A 80 5.62 -24.97 -9.45
CA THR A 80 6.98 -25.18 -8.93
C THR A 80 7.07 -25.22 -7.38
N GLY A 81 6.04 -24.77 -6.68
CA GLY A 81 5.92 -24.81 -5.22
C GLY A 81 5.28 -26.09 -4.68
N TYR A 82 4.92 -27.06 -5.54
CA TYR A 82 4.26 -28.30 -5.16
C TYR A 82 5.01 -29.54 -5.70
N ASN A 83 4.88 -30.64 -4.96
CA ASN A 83 5.24 -31.97 -5.45
C ASN A 83 3.99 -32.59 -6.10
N VAL A 84 3.89 -32.50 -7.42
CA VAL A 84 2.73 -32.99 -8.17
C VAL A 84 2.81 -34.49 -8.35
N LYS A 85 1.80 -35.22 -7.87
CA LYS A 85 1.69 -36.68 -7.98
C LYS A 85 0.37 -37.08 -8.62
N VAL A 86 0.40 -38.12 -9.42
CA VAL A 86 -0.85 -38.82 -9.83
C VAL A 86 -1.41 -39.49 -8.59
N ALA A 87 -2.70 -39.30 -8.35
CA ALA A 87 -3.36 -40.01 -7.25
C ALA A 87 -3.65 -41.44 -7.62
N ASP A 88 -3.27 -42.37 -6.76
CA ASP A 88 -3.63 -43.78 -6.84
C ASP A 88 -4.82 -44.03 -5.90
N GLY A 89 -5.83 -44.75 -6.35
CA GLY A 89 -7.00 -45.11 -5.55
C GLY A 89 -8.30 -44.44 -5.98
N THR A 90 -9.26 -44.46 -5.06
CA THR A 90 -10.60 -43.92 -5.27
C THR A 90 -10.71 -42.44 -4.89
N LEU A 91 -11.81 -41.78 -5.28
CA LEU A 91 -12.10 -40.41 -4.94
C LEU A 91 -12.14 -40.19 -3.40
N ASP A 92 -12.58 -41.20 -2.64
CA ASP A 92 -12.64 -41.12 -1.19
C ASP A 92 -11.25 -41.24 -0.54
N ASP A 93 -10.31 -41.97 -1.17
CA ASP A 93 -8.92 -41.99 -0.75
C ASP A 93 -8.25 -40.63 -0.95
N ILE A 94 -8.55 -39.95 -2.07
CA ILE A 94 -8.05 -38.60 -2.34
C ILE A 94 -8.55 -37.60 -1.29
N LYS A 95 -9.86 -37.63 -0.96
CA LYS A 95 -10.43 -36.79 0.09
C LYS A 95 -9.81 -37.07 1.45
N SER A 96 -9.56 -38.33 1.76
CA SER A 96 -8.91 -38.74 3.02
C SER A 96 -7.47 -38.23 3.11
N GLN A 97 -6.70 -38.24 2.01
CA GLN A 97 -5.36 -37.70 1.98
C GLN A 97 -5.32 -36.19 2.19
N ILE A 98 -6.32 -35.44 1.67
CA ILE A 98 -6.44 -34.01 1.90
C ILE A 98 -6.83 -33.71 3.35
N THR A 99 -7.81 -34.42 3.90
CA THR A 99 -8.24 -34.20 5.28
C THR A 99 -7.21 -34.61 6.32
N SER A 100 -6.39 -35.62 6.03
CA SER A 100 -5.27 -36.04 6.88
C SER A 100 -4.04 -35.13 6.77
N GLY A 101 -4.01 -34.21 5.77
CA GLY A 101 -2.86 -33.34 5.52
C GLY A 101 -1.70 -34.02 4.76
N SER A 102 -1.89 -35.26 4.27
CA SER A 102 -0.91 -35.97 3.44
C SER A 102 -0.80 -35.34 2.02
N ALA A 103 -1.87 -34.70 1.57
CA ALA A 103 -1.90 -33.84 0.38
C ALA A 103 -2.55 -32.50 0.75
N GLU A 104 -2.06 -31.42 0.16
CA GLU A 104 -2.64 -30.08 0.38
C GLU A 104 -3.88 -29.86 -0.46
N CYS A 105 -3.87 -30.33 -1.69
CA CYS A 105 -4.98 -30.19 -2.63
C CYS A 105 -4.98 -31.29 -3.70
N ALA A 106 -6.09 -31.43 -4.41
CA ALA A 106 -6.21 -32.32 -5.53
C ALA A 106 -7.04 -31.72 -6.68
N PHE A 107 -6.64 -32.03 -7.90
CA PHE A 107 -7.40 -31.76 -9.12
C PHE A 107 -7.91 -33.09 -9.70
N VAL A 108 -9.22 -33.27 -9.68
CA VAL A 108 -9.91 -34.45 -10.23
C VAL A 108 -10.54 -34.05 -11.55
N LEU A 109 -10.01 -34.57 -12.64
CA LEU A 109 -10.54 -34.31 -13.97
C LEU A 109 -11.74 -35.23 -14.22
N ASN A 110 -12.90 -34.64 -14.40
CA ASN A 110 -14.15 -35.36 -14.72
C ASN A 110 -14.28 -35.59 -16.24
N SER A 111 -13.64 -34.73 -17.03
CA SER A 111 -13.56 -34.82 -18.49
C SER A 111 -12.35 -33.99 -18.97
N PRO A 112 -11.96 -34.07 -20.25
CA PRO A 112 -10.88 -33.21 -20.77
C PRO A 112 -11.11 -31.71 -20.65
N SER A 113 -12.36 -31.27 -20.42
CA SER A 113 -12.75 -29.85 -20.30
C SER A 113 -13.36 -29.51 -18.93
N SER A 114 -13.36 -30.43 -17.96
CA SER A 114 -13.99 -30.24 -16.65
C SER A 114 -13.20 -30.92 -15.56
N TYR A 115 -12.99 -30.22 -14.48
CA TYR A 115 -12.33 -30.74 -13.27
C TYR A 115 -13.02 -30.26 -11.99
N THR A 116 -12.77 -30.95 -10.89
CA THR A 116 -13.15 -30.56 -9.54
C THR A 116 -11.88 -30.34 -8.73
N TYR A 117 -11.77 -29.19 -8.07
CA TYR A 117 -10.67 -28.86 -7.18
C TYR A 117 -11.05 -29.17 -5.74
N TYR A 118 -10.28 -30.03 -5.09
CA TYR A 118 -10.45 -30.43 -3.70
C TYR A 118 -9.35 -29.80 -2.83
N VAL A 119 -9.75 -29.14 -1.76
CA VAL A 119 -8.88 -28.51 -0.77
C VAL A 119 -9.55 -28.55 0.59
N ASN A 120 -8.78 -28.69 1.67
CA ASN A 120 -9.35 -28.75 3.01
C ASN A 120 -9.93 -27.39 3.44
N ASN A 121 -9.18 -26.30 3.22
CA ASN A 121 -9.61 -24.93 3.51
C ASN A 121 -9.26 -24.02 2.34
N LEU A 122 -10.26 -23.41 1.73
CA LEU A 122 -10.02 -22.44 0.65
C LEU A 122 -9.47 -21.13 1.22
N ASN A 123 -8.26 -20.75 0.82
CA ASN A 123 -7.63 -19.51 1.22
C ASN A 123 -7.98 -18.38 0.22
N MET A 124 -8.21 -17.16 0.70
CA MET A 124 -8.47 -15.99 -0.15
C MET A 124 -7.31 -15.67 -1.14
N ARG A 125 -6.11 -16.18 -0.88
CA ARG A 125 -4.93 -16.02 -1.76
C ARG A 125 -4.66 -17.25 -2.62
N ASP A 126 -5.57 -18.25 -2.60
CA ASP A 126 -5.41 -19.45 -3.41
C ASP A 126 -5.62 -19.11 -4.90
N SER A 127 -4.54 -19.16 -5.65
CA SER A 127 -4.52 -18.95 -7.10
C SER A 127 -4.43 -20.26 -7.90
N ASN A 128 -4.45 -21.41 -7.21
CA ASN A 128 -4.23 -22.71 -7.85
C ASN A 128 -5.27 -23.00 -8.95
N GLN A 129 -6.55 -22.65 -8.72
CA GLN A 129 -7.58 -22.80 -9.74
C GLN A 129 -7.31 -21.95 -11.00
N ALA A 130 -6.84 -20.69 -10.80
CA ALA A 130 -6.56 -19.81 -11.94
C ALA A 130 -5.39 -20.34 -12.79
N VAL A 131 -4.34 -20.83 -12.15
CA VAL A 131 -3.21 -21.47 -12.81
C VAL A 131 -3.64 -22.76 -13.50
N ALA A 132 -4.40 -23.63 -12.81
CA ALA A 132 -4.91 -24.87 -13.37
C ALA A 132 -5.81 -24.63 -14.59
N ASN A 133 -6.70 -23.64 -14.56
CA ASN A 133 -7.53 -23.27 -15.70
C ASN A 133 -6.69 -22.92 -16.93
N THR A 134 -5.63 -22.13 -16.74
CA THR A 134 -4.73 -21.74 -17.83
C THR A 134 -4.05 -22.96 -18.43
N VAL A 135 -3.46 -23.79 -17.58
CA VAL A 135 -2.73 -25.00 -17.99
C VAL A 135 -3.64 -26.03 -18.66
N LEU A 136 -4.79 -26.35 -18.05
CA LEU A 136 -5.72 -27.31 -18.59
C LEU A 136 -6.35 -26.87 -19.92
N GLN A 137 -6.59 -25.55 -20.06
CA GLN A 137 -7.06 -24.99 -21.32
C GLN A 137 -5.99 -25.12 -22.42
N GLU A 138 -4.71 -24.95 -22.08
CA GLU A 138 -3.60 -25.18 -23.01
C GLU A 138 -3.53 -26.68 -23.44
N VAL A 139 -3.56 -27.60 -22.47
CA VAL A 139 -3.56 -29.05 -22.72
C VAL A 139 -4.73 -29.45 -23.62
N TYR A 140 -5.93 -28.94 -23.34
CA TYR A 140 -7.11 -29.20 -24.14
C TYR A 140 -6.95 -28.71 -25.57
N ARG A 141 -6.44 -27.48 -25.76
CA ARG A 141 -6.23 -26.91 -27.11
C ARG A 141 -5.20 -27.69 -27.90
N VAL A 142 -4.07 -28.05 -27.29
CA VAL A 142 -3.03 -28.86 -27.94
C VAL A 142 -3.61 -30.22 -28.37
N ASN A 143 -4.33 -30.90 -27.48
CA ASN A 143 -4.97 -32.19 -27.83
C ASN A 143 -5.99 -32.05 -28.96
N ALA A 144 -6.80 -31.00 -28.95
CA ALA A 144 -7.77 -30.75 -30.02
C ALA A 144 -7.09 -30.47 -31.37
N MET A 145 -5.97 -29.77 -31.38
CA MET A 145 -5.16 -29.53 -32.58
C MET A 145 -4.54 -30.83 -33.11
N MET A 146 -4.02 -31.67 -32.22
CA MET A 146 -3.49 -33.00 -32.61
C MET A 146 -4.56 -33.89 -33.18
N GLN A 147 -5.76 -33.92 -32.60
CA GLN A 147 -6.90 -34.67 -33.13
C GLN A 147 -7.37 -34.14 -34.50
N SER A 148 -7.10 -32.88 -34.81
CA SER A 148 -7.38 -32.25 -36.11
C SER A 148 -6.27 -32.51 -37.15
N GLY A 149 -5.28 -33.36 -36.85
CA GLY A 149 -4.22 -33.77 -37.75
C GLY A 149 -2.95 -32.92 -37.73
N LEU A 150 -2.82 -31.99 -36.80
CA LEU A 150 -1.58 -31.24 -36.61
C LEU A 150 -0.55 -32.10 -35.86
N SER A 151 0.74 -31.95 -36.21
CA SER A 151 1.80 -32.59 -35.45
C SER A 151 1.97 -31.90 -34.09
N PRO A 152 2.53 -32.59 -33.05
CA PRO A 152 2.79 -31.97 -31.74
C PRO A 152 3.68 -30.71 -31.83
N GLU A 153 4.63 -30.68 -32.77
CA GLU A 153 5.51 -29.54 -33.02
C GLU A 153 4.72 -28.34 -33.56
N GLN A 154 3.87 -28.57 -34.55
CA GLN A 154 3.02 -27.52 -35.12
C GLN A 154 2.02 -26.98 -34.10
N ALA A 155 1.40 -27.84 -33.28
CA ALA A 155 0.52 -27.39 -32.20
C ALA A 155 1.27 -26.53 -31.18
N LYS A 156 2.50 -26.93 -30.79
CA LYS A 156 3.36 -26.17 -29.89
C LYS A 156 3.78 -24.83 -30.49
N ASP A 157 4.17 -24.79 -31.76
CA ASP A 157 4.55 -23.56 -32.45
C ASP A 157 3.38 -22.55 -32.49
N ILE A 158 2.17 -23.03 -32.81
CA ILE A 158 0.96 -22.17 -32.80
C ILE A 158 0.68 -21.61 -31.38
N MET A 159 0.83 -22.43 -30.36
CA MET A 159 0.60 -22.02 -28.97
C MET A 159 1.71 -21.18 -28.42
N SER A 160 2.94 -21.25 -28.92
CA SER A 160 4.07 -20.48 -28.47
C SER A 160 4.11 -19.05 -29.04
N VAL A 161 3.25 -18.73 -29.99
CA VAL A 161 3.18 -17.36 -30.55
C VAL A 161 2.74 -16.39 -29.48
N VAL A 162 3.68 -15.57 -29.02
CA VAL A 162 3.42 -14.45 -28.12
C VAL A 162 3.09 -13.23 -28.97
N ILE A 163 1.88 -12.71 -28.81
CA ILE A 163 1.53 -11.43 -29.43
C ILE A 163 2.20 -10.34 -28.61
N GLU A 164 3.25 -9.73 -29.16
CA GLU A 164 3.87 -8.56 -28.55
C GLU A 164 2.89 -7.38 -28.60
N SER A 165 2.45 -6.94 -27.45
CA SER A 165 1.65 -5.73 -27.31
C SER A 165 2.51 -4.60 -26.76
N ASN A 166 2.65 -3.52 -27.49
CA ASN A 166 3.31 -2.31 -27.02
C ASN A 166 2.26 -1.20 -26.85
N THR A 167 2.01 -0.80 -25.61
CA THR A 167 1.06 0.27 -25.31
C THR A 167 1.83 1.58 -25.20
N MET A 168 1.68 2.46 -26.19
CA MET A 168 2.18 3.83 -26.10
C MET A 168 1.06 4.75 -25.62
N THR A 169 1.21 5.31 -24.42
CA THR A 169 0.33 6.32 -23.90
C THR A 169 0.68 7.66 -24.55
N LEU A 170 -0.15 8.14 -25.47
CA LEU A 170 0.04 9.45 -26.14
C LEU A 170 -0.38 10.64 -25.27
N GLY A 171 -1.00 10.39 -24.14
CA GLY A 171 -1.44 11.38 -23.18
C GLY A 171 -0.88 11.09 -21.79
N VAL A 172 -1.59 11.56 -20.77
CA VAL A 172 -1.21 11.36 -19.37
C VAL A 172 -1.59 9.94 -18.94
N ASP A 173 -0.64 9.21 -18.34
CA ASP A 173 -0.92 7.92 -17.74
C ASP A 173 -1.84 8.09 -16.52
N GLN A 174 -3.13 7.85 -16.72
CA GLN A 174 -4.14 8.05 -15.69
C GLN A 174 -3.92 7.17 -14.46
N ILE A 175 -3.43 5.95 -14.63
CA ILE A 175 -3.19 5.01 -13.51
C ILE A 175 -2.07 5.54 -12.62
N LYS A 176 -0.95 5.98 -13.23
CA LYS A 176 0.16 6.57 -12.47
C LYS A 176 -0.25 7.83 -11.74
N ASN A 177 -0.95 8.74 -12.44
CA ASN A 177 -1.43 10.00 -11.84
C ASN A 177 -2.42 9.77 -10.71
N TYR A 178 -3.27 8.76 -10.82
CA TYR A 178 -4.19 8.37 -9.77
C TYR A 178 -3.42 8.00 -8.49
N PHE A 179 -2.44 7.11 -8.58
CA PHE A 179 -1.61 6.73 -7.43
C PHE A 179 -0.87 7.90 -6.81
N TYR A 180 -0.28 8.78 -7.62
CA TYR A 180 0.39 9.98 -7.12
C TYR A 180 -0.57 10.89 -6.36
N THR A 181 -1.73 11.15 -6.95
CA THR A 181 -2.75 12.01 -6.36
C THR A 181 -3.22 11.48 -5.01
N TYR A 182 -3.48 10.17 -4.91
CA TYR A 182 -3.91 9.54 -3.66
C TYR A 182 -2.85 9.62 -2.56
N ILE A 183 -1.61 9.29 -2.87
CA ILE A 183 -0.51 9.37 -1.88
C ILE A 183 -0.34 10.81 -1.39
N MET A 184 -0.42 11.77 -2.31
CA MET A 184 -0.29 13.18 -1.97
C MET A 184 -1.45 13.69 -1.14
N ILE A 185 -2.69 13.40 -1.52
CA ILE A 185 -3.88 13.78 -0.76
C ILE A 185 -3.84 13.17 0.63
N PHE A 186 -3.49 11.89 0.75
CA PHE A 186 -3.38 11.22 2.04
C PHE A 186 -2.31 11.85 2.93
N ALA A 187 -1.13 12.16 2.38
CA ALA A 187 -0.05 12.82 3.12
C ALA A 187 -0.46 14.23 3.58
N LEU A 188 -1.10 15.02 2.70
CA LEU A 188 -1.63 16.34 3.03
C LEU A 188 -2.68 16.26 4.15
N TYR A 189 -3.62 15.30 4.01
CA TYR A 189 -4.66 15.04 5.00
C TYR A 189 -4.06 14.77 6.38
N MET A 190 -3.12 13.83 6.46
CA MET A 190 -2.47 13.48 7.73
C MET A 190 -1.77 14.67 8.38
N VAL A 191 -1.02 15.45 7.61
CA VAL A 191 -0.26 16.60 8.14
C VAL A 191 -1.20 17.71 8.58
N ILE A 192 -2.21 18.05 7.78
CA ILE A 192 -3.17 19.10 8.13
C ILE A 192 -3.95 18.75 9.40
N MET A 193 -4.40 17.49 9.53
CA MET A 193 -5.09 17.04 10.75
C MET A 193 -4.20 17.10 11.97
N LEU A 194 -3.01 16.51 11.91
CA LEU A 194 -2.11 16.45 13.07
C LEU A 194 -1.71 17.84 13.57
N TYR A 195 -1.28 18.70 12.67
CA TYR A 195 -0.81 20.03 13.05
C TYR A 195 -1.94 21.02 13.29
N GLY A 196 -3.08 20.87 12.62
CA GLY A 196 -4.28 21.65 12.93
C GLY A 196 -4.75 21.39 14.35
N GLN A 197 -4.83 20.13 14.76
CA GLN A 197 -5.19 19.77 16.14
C GLN A 197 -4.17 20.27 17.16
N LEU A 198 -2.87 20.24 16.83
CA LEU A 198 -1.84 20.85 17.69
C LEU A 198 -2.02 22.34 17.85
N VAL A 199 -2.43 23.08 16.81
CA VAL A 199 -2.75 24.51 16.92
C VAL A 199 -3.90 24.73 17.90
N ALA A 200 -5.01 23.96 17.78
CA ALA A 200 -6.14 24.06 18.70
C ALA A 200 -5.71 23.83 20.16
N THR A 201 -4.95 22.74 20.38
CA THR A 201 -4.47 22.36 21.70
C THR A 201 -3.54 23.43 22.31
N ASN A 202 -2.63 23.98 21.51
CA ASN A 202 -1.71 25.02 21.99
C ASN A 202 -2.45 26.33 22.32
N VAL A 203 -3.42 26.74 21.48
CA VAL A 203 -4.23 27.93 21.74
C VAL A 203 -5.04 27.76 23.04
N ALA A 204 -5.69 26.62 23.23
CA ALA A 204 -6.47 26.39 24.46
C ALA A 204 -5.58 26.22 25.71
N SER A 205 -4.42 25.59 25.58
CA SER A 205 -3.46 25.46 26.68
C SER A 205 -2.97 26.82 27.16
N GLU A 206 -2.68 27.73 26.25
CA GLU A 206 -2.28 29.08 26.63
C GLU A 206 -3.42 29.87 27.26
N LYS A 207 -4.63 29.75 26.71
CA LYS A 207 -5.83 30.40 27.25
C LYS A 207 -6.15 29.92 28.68
N SER A 208 -6.02 28.62 28.95
CA SER A 208 -6.28 28.03 30.27
C SER A 208 -5.16 28.30 31.29
N SER A 209 -4.01 28.76 30.81
CA SER A 209 -2.87 29.11 31.67
C SER A 209 -2.79 30.60 31.95
N ARG A 210 -2.23 30.97 33.11
CA ARG A 210 -1.95 32.39 33.47
C ARG A 210 -0.98 33.09 32.51
N ALA A 211 -0.32 32.32 31.63
CA ALA A 211 0.57 32.86 30.60
C ALA A 211 -0.18 33.80 29.63
N MET A 212 -1.46 33.57 29.38
CA MET A 212 -2.29 34.40 28.50
C MET A 212 -2.43 35.83 29.03
N GLU A 213 -2.55 36.03 30.35
CA GLU A 213 -2.66 37.35 30.96
C GLU A 213 -1.41 38.21 30.67
N VAL A 214 -0.23 37.60 30.72
CA VAL A 214 1.04 38.27 30.41
C VAL A 214 1.23 38.48 28.90
N LEU A 215 0.80 37.52 28.10
CA LEU A 215 0.94 37.59 26.64
C LEU A 215 0.08 38.66 25.99
N ILE A 216 -1.17 38.85 26.45
CA ILE A 216 -2.10 39.86 25.90
C ILE A 216 -1.58 41.29 26.15
N THR A 217 -0.89 41.50 27.26
CA THR A 217 -0.28 42.83 27.58
C THR A 217 0.99 43.09 26.76
N SER A 218 1.65 42.04 26.27
CA SER A 218 2.96 42.12 25.59
C SER A 218 2.89 42.03 24.08
N ALA A 219 1.86 41.42 23.51
CA ALA A 219 1.72 41.16 22.06
C ALA A 219 0.27 41.26 21.57
N LYS A 220 0.11 41.66 20.30
CA LYS A 220 -1.22 41.72 19.68
C LYS A 220 -1.74 40.26 19.44
N PRO A 221 -3.01 39.95 19.82
CA PRO A 221 -3.59 38.60 19.63
C PRO A 221 -3.51 38.08 18.19
N THR A 222 -3.69 38.97 17.23
CA THR A 222 -3.54 38.63 15.81
C THR A 222 -2.13 38.16 15.47
N SER A 223 -1.10 38.83 15.98
CA SER A 223 0.30 38.43 15.75
C SER A 223 0.63 37.08 16.41
N MET A 224 -0.01 36.76 17.54
CA MET A 224 0.13 35.49 18.22
C MET A 224 -0.49 34.36 17.38
N MET A 225 -1.73 34.54 16.92
CA MET A 225 -2.45 33.56 16.14
C MET A 225 -1.74 33.27 14.82
N PHE A 226 -1.39 34.30 14.07
CA PHE A 226 -0.64 34.15 12.81
C PHE A 226 0.74 33.48 13.07
N GLY A 227 1.44 33.87 14.16
CA GLY A 227 2.72 33.26 14.54
C GLY A 227 2.61 31.75 14.72
N LYS A 228 1.57 31.28 15.43
CA LYS A 228 1.30 29.85 15.67
C LYS A 228 0.95 29.09 14.40
N VAL A 229 0.01 29.64 13.61
CA VAL A 229 -0.43 29.01 12.37
C VAL A 229 0.71 28.88 11.38
N PHE A 230 1.51 29.94 11.18
CA PHE A 230 2.65 29.87 10.28
C PHE A 230 3.78 28.98 10.80
N ALA A 231 4.02 28.95 12.12
CA ALA A 231 5.00 28.04 12.70
C ALA A 231 4.60 26.57 12.48
N SER A 232 3.34 26.22 12.75
CA SER A 232 2.84 24.86 12.52
C SER A 232 2.83 24.48 11.03
N CYS A 233 2.53 25.42 10.13
CA CYS A 233 2.63 25.24 8.68
C CYS A 233 4.05 24.87 8.24
N ILE A 234 5.05 25.62 8.70
CA ILE A 234 6.47 25.36 8.38
C ILE A 234 6.90 23.99 8.94
N VAL A 235 6.49 23.64 10.14
CA VAL A 235 6.84 22.33 10.75
C VAL A 235 6.15 21.18 10.01
N GLY A 236 4.87 21.33 9.66
CA GLY A 236 4.15 20.35 8.86
C GLY A 236 4.79 20.15 7.48
N PHE A 237 5.18 21.26 6.82
CA PHE A 237 5.90 21.18 5.55
C PHE A 237 7.26 20.49 5.71
N THR A 238 8.01 20.83 6.78
CA THR A 238 9.29 20.17 7.08
C THR A 238 9.10 18.66 7.25
N GLN A 239 8.03 18.24 7.91
CA GLN A 239 7.71 16.82 8.04
C GLN A 239 7.43 16.14 6.69
N LEU A 240 6.67 16.79 5.81
CA LEU A 240 6.44 16.26 4.44
C LEU A 240 7.76 16.09 3.69
N VAL A 241 8.64 17.10 3.75
CA VAL A 241 9.97 17.02 3.10
C VAL A 241 10.82 15.89 3.68
N LEU A 242 10.79 15.68 4.99
CA LEU A 242 11.52 14.58 5.64
C LEU A 242 10.96 13.22 5.24
N VAL A 243 9.63 13.07 5.20
CA VAL A 243 8.96 11.80 4.84
C VAL A 243 9.21 11.46 3.36
N PHE A 244 8.93 12.38 2.44
CA PHE A 244 9.16 12.15 1.01
C PHE A 244 10.64 12.02 0.68
N GLY A 245 11.49 12.84 1.31
CA GLY A 245 12.95 12.76 1.16
C GLY A 245 13.52 11.42 1.62
N SER A 246 13.06 10.91 2.77
CA SER A 246 13.45 9.58 3.26
C SER A 246 12.96 8.47 2.34
N ALA A 247 11.75 8.56 1.82
CA ALA A 247 11.21 7.60 0.86
C ALA A 247 12.05 7.54 -0.42
N LEU A 248 12.42 8.70 -0.98
CA LEU A 248 13.31 8.79 -2.15
C LEU A 248 14.70 8.22 -1.87
N LEU A 249 15.27 8.50 -0.70
CA LEU A 249 16.57 7.97 -0.30
C LEU A 249 16.55 6.45 -0.20
N PHE A 250 15.57 5.88 0.52
CA PHE A 250 15.47 4.43 0.68
C PHE A 250 15.13 3.72 -0.63
N TYR A 251 14.34 4.34 -1.50
CA TYR A 251 14.08 3.83 -2.85
C TYR A 251 15.38 3.73 -3.66
N ASN A 252 16.18 4.81 -3.70
CA ASN A 252 17.43 4.81 -4.45
C ASN A 252 18.45 3.77 -3.95
N ILE A 253 18.48 3.54 -2.62
CA ILE A 253 19.35 2.52 -2.01
C ILE A 253 18.90 1.10 -2.43
N ASN A 254 17.59 0.86 -2.52
CA ASN A 254 17.02 -0.47 -2.79
C ASN A 254 16.53 -0.67 -4.22
N LYS A 255 16.84 0.25 -5.15
CA LYS A 255 16.34 0.25 -6.53
C LYS A 255 16.59 -1.06 -7.28
N ALA A 256 17.71 -1.73 -6.99
CA ALA A 256 18.07 -3.01 -7.62
C ALA A 256 17.14 -4.17 -7.24
N GLN A 257 16.55 -4.15 -6.02
CA GLN A 257 15.63 -5.17 -5.51
C GLN A 257 14.16 -4.80 -5.70
N LEU A 258 13.86 -3.51 -5.82
CA LEU A 258 12.51 -2.97 -6.02
C LEU A 258 12.18 -2.86 -7.53
N GLN A 259 12.34 -3.96 -8.28
CA GLN A 259 12.08 -4.00 -9.73
C GLN A 259 10.59 -4.00 -10.10
N ASN A 260 9.69 -3.88 -9.12
CA ASN A 260 8.25 -3.82 -9.38
C ASN A 260 7.91 -2.51 -10.12
N PRO A 261 7.34 -2.57 -11.35
CA PRO A 261 7.03 -1.40 -12.16
C PRO A 261 6.06 -0.43 -11.47
N VAL A 262 5.17 -0.93 -10.59
CA VAL A 262 4.25 -0.09 -9.81
C VAL A 262 5.02 0.74 -8.79
N ILE A 263 5.98 0.14 -8.08
CA ILE A 263 6.81 0.86 -7.11
C ILE A 263 7.71 1.89 -7.84
N ALA A 264 8.35 1.48 -8.91
CA ALA A 264 9.19 2.38 -9.71
C ALA A 264 8.39 3.59 -10.21
N SER A 265 7.16 3.38 -10.66
CA SER A 265 6.30 4.47 -11.14
C SER A 265 5.94 5.47 -10.04
N ILE A 266 5.80 5.06 -8.77
CA ILE A 266 5.52 5.97 -7.64
C ILE A 266 6.66 7.00 -7.46
N PHE A 267 7.90 6.62 -7.76
CA PHE A 267 9.07 7.51 -7.62
C PHE A 267 9.41 8.30 -8.88
N ASP A 268 8.69 8.05 -9.98
CA ASP A 268 8.84 8.77 -11.26
C ASP A 268 7.88 9.98 -11.34
N MET A 269 7.55 10.55 -10.18
CA MET A 269 6.59 11.64 -10.05
C MET A 269 7.13 12.94 -10.65
N PRO A 270 6.39 13.60 -11.56
CA PRO A 270 6.82 14.84 -12.17
C PRO A 270 6.91 15.99 -11.15
N VAL A 271 7.94 16.82 -11.29
CA VAL A 271 8.21 17.96 -10.37
C VAL A 271 7.02 18.92 -10.28
N SER A 272 6.23 19.06 -11.34
CA SER A 272 5.03 19.89 -11.35
C SER A 272 4.01 19.47 -10.28
N LEU A 273 3.87 18.17 -10.01
CA LEU A 273 2.96 17.68 -8.97
C LEU A 273 3.42 18.09 -7.56
N PHE A 274 4.73 18.12 -7.29
CA PHE A 274 5.25 18.64 -6.03
C PHE A 274 4.95 20.13 -5.83
N ILE A 275 4.99 20.93 -6.90
CA ILE A 275 4.63 22.35 -6.85
C ILE A 275 3.15 22.50 -6.55
N TYR A 276 2.28 21.76 -7.22
CA TYR A 276 0.84 21.76 -6.90
C TYR A 276 0.59 21.32 -5.45
N MET A 277 1.25 20.24 -5.01
CA MET A 277 1.16 19.80 -3.61
C MET A 277 1.51 20.92 -2.64
N LEU A 278 2.61 21.64 -2.86
CA LEU A 278 3.04 22.73 -2.00
C LEU A 278 1.99 23.85 -1.93
N VAL A 279 1.46 24.25 -3.09
CA VAL A 279 0.44 25.31 -3.15
C VAL A 279 -0.84 24.91 -2.40
N PHE A 280 -1.36 23.71 -2.70
CA PHE A 280 -2.57 23.21 -2.04
C PHE A 280 -2.34 22.91 -0.55
N PHE A 281 -1.14 22.46 -0.17
CA PHE A 281 -0.77 22.30 1.24
C PHE A 281 -0.87 23.62 1.98
N VAL A 282 -0.20 24.68 1.49
CA VAL A 282 -0.18 25.97 2.18
C VAL A 282 -1.59 26.55 2.30
N LEU A 283 -2.36 26.53 1.22
CA LEU A 283 -3.74 27.07 1.22
C LEU A 283 -4.67 26.26 2.14
N GLY A 284 -4.68 24.96 1.98
CA GLY A 284 -5.49 24.05 2.81
C GLY A 284 -5.09 24.11 4.27
N PHE A 285 -3.79 24.07 4.55
CA PHE A 285 -3.28 24.14 5.91
C PHE A 285 -3.70 25.44 6.61
N LEU A 286 -3.54 26.58 5.96
CA LEU A 286 -3.94 27.87 6.54
C LEU A 286 -5.41 27.91 6.90
N ILE A 287 -6.29 27.47 5.99
CA ILE A 287 -7.75 27.44 6.23
C ILE A 287 -8.06 26.60 7.46
N TYR A 288 -7.60 25.35 7.48
CA TYR A 288 -7.92 24.43 8.58
C TYR A 288 -7.23 24.81 9.89
N ALA A 289 -5.98 25.27 9.85
CA ALA A 289 -5.27 25.69 11.06
C ALA A 289 -5.90 26.91 11.73
N PHE A 290 -6.46 27.86 10.94
CA PHE A 290 -7.22 28.97 11.51
C PHE A 290 -8.55 28.50 12.10
N LEU A 291 -9.25 27.56 11.46
CA LEU A 291 -10.47 26.95 12.01
C LEU A 291 -10.19 26.22 13.33
N TYR A 292 -9.16 25.40 13.36
CA TYR A 292 -8.74 24.71 14.58
C TYR A 292 -8.31 25.69 15.69
N GLY A 293 -7.61 26.76 15.31
CA GLY A 293 -7.23 27.81 16.23
C GLY A 293 -8.42 28.59 16.79
N ALA A 294 -9.44 28.87 15.97
CA ALA A 294 -10.68 29.48 16.41
C ALA A 294 -11.40 28.59 17.43
N ILE A 295 -11.51 27.29 17.18
CA ILE A 295 -12.08 26.31 18.13
C ILE A 295 -11.26 26.29 19.41
N GLY A 296 -9.93 26.20 19.33
CA GLY A 296 -9.06 26.25 20.52
C GLY A 296 -9.26 27.49 21.36
N SER A 297 -9.56 28.64 20.72
CA SER A 297 -9.84 29.89 21.42
C SER A 297 -11.17 29.88 22.19
N THR A 298 -12.15 29.07 21.79
CA THR A 298 -13.45 28.98 22.48
C THR A 298 -13.42 27.96 23.62
N ALA A 299 -12.52 26.99 23.60
CA ALA A 299 -12.41 25.96 24.61
C ALA A 299 -12.15 26.54 26.01
N SER A 300 -12.87 26.06 27.01
CA SER A 300 -12.72 26.42 28.41
C SER A 300 -11.72 25.53 29.14
N LYS A 301 -11.63 24.26 28.76
CA LYS A 301 -10.69 23.28 29.32
C LYS A 301 -9.97 22.54 28.20
N LEU A 302 -8.75 22.08 28.49
CA LEU A 302 -7.97 21.28 27.55
C LEU A 302 -8.66 19.96 27.15
N GLU A 303 -9.40 19.38 28.09
CA GLU A 303 -10.13 18.12 27.92
C GLU A 303 -11.26 18.23 26.88
N ASP A 304 -11.86 19.42 26.75
CA ASP A 304 -12.98 19.67 25.85
C ASP A 304 -12.55 19.75 24.37
N ILE A 305 -11.26 20.00 24.10
CA ILE A 305 -10.75 20.23 22.74
C ILE A 305 -11.02 19.05 21.84
N SER A 306 -10.78 17.83 22.31
CA SER A 306 -10.96 16.61 21.52
C SER A 306 -12.39 16.49 20.98
N THR A 307 -13.39 16.91 21.77
CA THR A 307 -14.80 16.91 21.38
C THR A 307 -15.14 18.12 20.49
N MET A 308 -14.58 19.30 20.81
CA MET A 308 -14.87 20.53 20.07
C MET A 308 -14.28 20.56 18.66
N VAL A 309 -13.19 19.82 18.41
CA VAL A 309 -12.59 19.71 17.06
C VAL A 309 -13.31 18.70 16.16
N LEU A 310 -14.16 17.84 16.70
CA LEU A 310 -14.89 16.81 15.93
C LEU A 310 -15.64 17.37 14.71
N PRO A 311 -16.42 18.46 14.81
CA PRO A 311 -17.14 18.99 13.64
C PRO A 311 -16.22 19.36 12.48
N VAL A 312 -15.06 19.99 12.75
CA VAL A 312 -14.08 20.34 11.71
C VAL A 312 -13.41 19.08 11.19
N THR A 313 -13.13 18.12 12.05
CA THR A 313 -12.58 16.82 11.66
C THR A 313 -13.54 16.07 10.74
N PHE A 314 -14.84 16.04 11.05
CA PHE A 314 -15.85 15.42 10.17
C PHE A 314 -15.99 16.15 8.83
N LEU A 315 -16.01 17.47 8.83
CA LEU A 315 -16.02 18.26 7.60
C LEU A 315 -14.80 17.93 6.72
N PHE A 316 -13.64 17.78 7.35
CA PHE A 316 -12.41 17.43 6.65
C PHE A 316 -12.44 15.99 6.10
N ILE A 317 -12.97 15.03 6.86
CA ILE A 317 -13.17 13.65 6.40
C ILE A 317 -14.14 13.59 5.22
N ILE A 318 -15.24 14.33 5.27
CA ILE A 318 -16.20 14.41 4.15
C ILE A 318 -15.51 14.99 2.91
N ALA A 319 -14.78 16.09 3.05
CA ALA A 319 -14.02 16.67 1.96
C ALA A 319 -13.00 15.68 1.36
N PHE A 320 -12.29 14.92 2.21
CA PHE A 320 -11.38 13.87 1.79
C PHE A 320 -12.09 12.77 1.01
N MET A 321 -13.24 12.29 1.51
CA MET A 321 -14.04 11.27 0.83
C MET A 321 -14.55 11.74 -0.54
N VAL A 322 -15.02 12.98 -0.65
CA VAL A 322 -15.49 13.55 -1.94
C VAL A 322 -14.36 13.63 -2.98
N VAL A 323 -13.12 13.81 -2.55
CA VAL A 323 -11.96 13.85 -3.46
C VAL A 323 -11.48 12.43 -3.83
N LEU A 324 -11.74 11.44 -2.95
CA LEU A 324 -11.35 10.05 -3.19
C LEU A 324 -12.29 9.32 -4.17
N PHE A 325 -13.57 9.67 -4.17
CA PHE A 325 -14.63 9.06 -4.98
C PHE A 325 -15.20 10.02 -6.00
#